data_7a957463e476951e6a1bf3ec3dc3aba1
#
_entry.id   7a957463e476951e6a1bf3ec3dc3aba1
#
_cell.length_a   1.000
_cell.length_b   1.000
_cell.length_c   1.000
_cell.angle_alpha   90.00
_cell.angle_beta   90.00
_cell.angle_gamma   90.00
#
_symmetry.space_group_name_H-M   'P 1'
#
loop_
_entity.id
_entity.type
_entity.pdbx_description
1 polymer ?
#
loop_
_entity_poly.entity_id
_entity_poly.type
_entity_poly.pdbx_seq_one_letter_code
_entity_poly.pdbx_strand_id
1 'polypeptide(L)'
;AELVEFSPLHDADLPERCCGVLLGGGYPELYATELSQNKTMLSAIKTAMENEIPIVAECGGFMYLHSVLSDKEECLYEMSGVLPNKCYYAGKLVRFGYIEINEVHENFLPEGEVIRGHEFHYWDSENNGEDCIATKPVTGKSYSCIHSGKHYWFGFPHLYYPSNPH
;
A
#
# COMPACT_ATOMS: atom_id res chain seq x y z
N ALA A 1 -3.75 -8.66 -20.07
CA ALA A 1 -2.68 -7.72 -19.71
C ALA A 1 -1.34 -8.46 -19.73
N GLU A 2 -0.27 -7.75 -20.04
CA GLU A 2 1.10 -8.22 -19.93
C GLU A 2 1.68 -7.70 -18.60
N LEU A 3 2.32 -8.58 -17.83
CA LEU A 3 2.98 -8.21 -16.61
C LEU A 3 4.42 -7.81 -16.93
N VAL A 4 4.80 -6.58 -16.55
CA VAL A 4 6.14 -6.04 -16.75
C VAL A 4 6.71 -5.64 -15.38
N GLU A 5 7.84 -6.21 -15.01
CA GLU A 5 8.52 -5.90 -13.75
C GLU A 5 9.25 -4.56 -13.87
N PHE A 6 9.27 -3.80 -12.77
CA PHE A 6 10.07 -2.59 -12.61
C PHE A 6 10.60 -2.49 -11.17
N SER A 7 11.64 -1.71 -10.98
CA SER A 7 12.29 -1.54 -9.68
C SER A 7 12.28 -0.07 -9.24
N PRO A 8 11.57 0.28 -8.17
CA PRO A 8 11.64 1.64 -7.61
C PRO A 8 13.06 2.07 -7.17
N LEU A 9 13.96 1.11 -6.97
CA LEU A 9 15.36 1.36 -6.62
C LEU A 9 16.24 1.70 -7.81
N HIS A 10 15.98 1.09 -8.98
CA HIS A 10 16.94 1.09 -10.09
C HIS A 10 16.42 1.71 -11.37
N ASP A 11 15.10 1.67 -11.60
CA ASP A 11 14.50 2.23 -12.79
C ASP A 11 14.18 3.72 -12.58
N ALA A 12 14.32 4.50 -13.64
CA ALA A 12 14.07 5.93 -13.59
C ALA A 12 12.60 6.28 -13.81
N ASP A 13 11.79 5.37 -14.36
CA ASP A 13 10.39 5.60 -14.71
C ASP A 13 9.60 4.29 -14.72
N LEU A 14 8.29 4.38 -14.78
CA LEU A 14 7.41 3.24 -15.02
C LEU A 14 7.56 2.71 -16.45
N PRO A 15 7.27 1.41 -16.68
CA PRO A 15 7.29 0.85 -18.03
C PRO A 15 6.43 1.62 -19.03
N GLU A 16 6.88 1.71 -20.29
CA GLU A 16 6.10 2.35 -21.34
C GLU A 16 4.70 1.73 -21.47
N ARG A 17 3.69 2.57 -21.66
CA ARG A 17 2.28 2.18 -21.78
C ARG A 17 1.75 1.45 -20.54
N CYS A 18 2.27 1.75 -19.36
CA CYS A 18 1.77 1.25 -18.10
C CYS A 18 0.27 1.61 -17.97
N CYS A 19 -0.58 0.61 -17.76
CA CYS A 19 -2.03 0.77 -17.59
C CYS A 19 -2.52 0.35 -16.21
N GLY A 20 -1.62 -0.01 -15.31
CA GLY A 20 -1.88 -0.33 -13.91
C GLY A 20 -0.59 -0.62 -13.18
N VAL A 21 -0.53 -0.33 -11.89
CA VAL A 21 0.65 -0.52 -11.04
C VAL A 21 0.30 -1.41 -9.85
N LEU A 22 1.11 -2.42 -9.60
CA LEU A 22 1.05 -3.24 -8.39
C LEU A 22 2.35 -3.06 -7.60
N LEU A 23 2.25 -2.41 -6.46
CA LEU A 23 3.33 -2.27 -5.48
C LEU A 23 3.12 -3.29 -4.37
N GLY A 24 3.81 -4.40 -4.44
CA GLY A 24 3.73 -5.46 -3.45
C GLY A 24 4.38 -5.11 -2.11
N GLY A 25 4.36 -6.08 -1.21
CA GLY A 25 5.08 -6.00 0.05
C GLY A 25 6.60 -5.96 -0.12
N GLY A 26 7.29 -5.59 0.94
CA GLY A 26 8.74 -5.45 0.96
C GLY A 26 9.18 -4.69 2.21
N TYR A 27 10.43 -4.28 2.19
CA TYR A 27 11.07 -3.57 3.31
C TYR A 27 11.66 -2.24 2.84
N PRO A 28 10.83 -1.26 2.45
CA PRO A 28 11.32 0.03 1.93
C PRO A 28 12.17 0.79 2.95
N GLU A 29 11.96 0.56 4.24
CA GLU A 29 12.76 1.14 5.31
C GLU A 29 14.24 0.74 5.27
N LEU A 30 14.56 -0.42 4.71
CA LEU A 30 15.95 -0.87 4.54
C LEU A 30 16.68 -0.16 3.38
N TYR A 31 15.92 0.43 2.48
CA TYR A 31 16.39 1.10 1.27
C TYR A 31 15.86 2.54 1.17
N ALA A 32 15.49 3.11 2.31
CA ALA A 32 14.82 4.41 2.36
C ALA A 32 15.66 5.54 1.76
N THR A 33 16.98 5.49 1.94
CA THR A 33 17.92 6.45 1.33
C THR A 33 17.88 6.37 -0.20
N GLU A 34 18.04 5.19 -0.75
CA GLU A 34 18.06 4.95 -2.20
C GLU A 34 16.72 5.30 -2.84
N LEU A 35 15.61 4.84 -2.23
CA LEU A 35 14.26 5.16 -2.69
C LEU A 35 14.00 6.66 -2.69
N SER A 36 14.40 7.37 -1.62
CA SER A 36 14.22 8.82 -1.50
C SER A 36 15.06 9.61 -2.50
N GLN A 37 16.17 9.07 -2.98
CA GLN A 37 17.04 9.68 -3.99
C GLN A 37 16.52 9.50 -5.42
N ASN A 38 15.72 8.48 -5.68
CA ASN A 38 15.16 8.22 -7.00
C ASN A 38 13.94 9.13 -7.29
N LYS A 39 14.21 10.44 -7.41
CA LYS A 39 13.16 11.47 -7.57
C LYS A 39 12.31 11.28 -8.83
N THR A 40 12.88 10.73 -9.88
CA THR A 40 12.17 10.47 -11.13
C THR A 40 11.10 9.40 -10.94
N MET A 41 11.42 8.28 -10.31
CA MET A 41 10.46 7.23 -10.00
C MET A 41 9.39 7.70 -8.99
N LEU A 42 9.77 8.44 -7.93
CA LEU A 42 8.80 9.04 -7.00
C LEU A 42 7.77 9.90 -7.74
N SER A 43 8.25 10.74 -8.67
CA SER A 43 7.39 11.58 -9.50
C SER A 43 6.53 10.76 -10.47
N ALA A 44 7.08 9.70 -11.06
CA ALA A 44 6.35 8.83 -11.98
C ALA A 44 5.15 8.14 -11.30
N ILE A 45 5.36 7.61 -10.09
CA ILE A 45 4.28 7.01 -9.28
C ILE A 45 3.20 8.04 -8.94
N LYS A 46 3.61 9.24 -8.51
CA LYS A 46 2.66 10.32 -8.21
C LYS A 46 1.86 10.74 -9.44
N THR A 47 2.53 10.90 -10.57
CA THR A 47 1.91 11.25 -11.86
C THR A 47 0.96 10.15 -12.33
N ALA A 48 1.29 8.86 -12.12
CA ALA A 48 0.40 7.74 -12.43
C ALA A 48 -0.91 7.85 -11.65
N MET A 49 -0.84 8.17 -10.35
CA MET A 49 -2.02 8.40 -9.52
C MET A 49 -2.85 9.60 -10.00
N GLU A 50 -2.20 10.73 -10.30
CA GLU A 50 -2.84 11.95 -10.82
C GLU A 50 -3.55 11.72 -12.17
N ASN A 51 -3.02 10.80 -12.98
CA ASN A 51 -3.59 10.37 -14.26
C ASN A 51 -4.61 9.23 -14.13
N GLU A 52 -5.05 8.91 -12.92
CA GLU A 52 -6.04 7.85 -12.63
C GLU A 52 -5.63 6.46 -13.15
N ILE A 53 -4.34 6.20 -13.30
CA ILE A 53 -3.84 4.84 -13.58
C ILE A 53 -4.13 3.98 -12.35
N PRO A 54 -4.78 2.82 -12.48
CA PRO A 54 -5.08 1.96 -11.36
C PRO A 54 -3.84 1.55 -10.58
N ILE A 55 -3.84 1.74 -9.26
CA ILE A 55 -2.73 1.38 -8.38
C ILE A 55 -3.23 0.52 -7.23
N VAL A 56 -2.60 -0.63 -7.03
CA VAL A 56 -2.73 -1.45 -5.82
C VAL A 56 -1.40 -1.40 -5.06
N ALA A 57 -1.45 -1.07 -3.77
CA ALA A 57 -0.24 -1.00 -2.94
C ALA A 57 -0.45 -1.69 -1.59
N GLU A 58 0.37 -2.70 -1.32
CA GLU A 58 0.31 -3.54 -0.13
C GLU A 58 1.56 -3.35 0.74
N CYS A 59 1.37 -3.21 2.05
CA CYS A 59 2.42 -3.21 3.07
C CYS A 59 3.61 -2.28 2.70
N GLY A 60 4.73 -2.81 2.25
CA GLY A 60 5.88 -2.02 1.82
C GLY A 60 5.56 -1.06 0.67
N GLY A 61 4.73 -1.50 -0.28
CA GLY A 61 4.23 -0.64 -1.37
C GLY A 61 3.37 0.51 -0.83
N PHE A 62 2.52 0.25 0.16
CA PHE A 62 1.75 1.28 0.84
C PHE A 62 2.66 2.27 1.60
N MET A 63 3.70 1.76 2.29
CA MET A 63 4.69 2.62 2.95
C MET A 63 5.38 3.58 1.96
N TYR A 64 5.69 3.11 0.76
CA TYR A 64 6.31 3.89 -0.32
C TYR A 64 5.39 5.00 -0.88
N LEU A 65 4.07 4.86 -0.74
CA LEU A 65 3.11 5.89 -1.21
C LEU A 65 2.98 7.10 -0.29
N HIS A 66 3.50 7.05 0.93
CA HIS A 66 3.45 8.18 1.87
C HIS A 66 4.31 9.36 1.40
N SER A 67 4.10 10.53 2.00
CA SER A 67 4.98 11.68 1.77
C SER A 67 6.35 11.47 2.40
N VAL A 68 6.37 10.80 3.57
CA VAL A 68 7.57 10.56 4.35
C VAL A 68 7.53 9.18 4.99
N LEU A 69 8.64 8.47 4.95
CA LEU A 69 8.91 7.26 5.70
C LEU A 69 9.98 7.53 6.76
N SER A 70 9.75 7.17 8.01
CA SER A 70 10.82 7.17 9.01
C SER A 70 11.43 5.78 9.17
N ASP A 71 12.74 5.74 9.40
CA ASP A 71 13.41 4.52 9.86
C ASP A 71 13.28 4.33 11.39
N LYS A 72 14.03 3.37 11.93
CA LYS A 72 14.04 3.06 13.37
C LYS A 72 14.76 4.11 14.22
N GLU A 73 15.64 4.86 13.60
CA GLU A 73 16.40 5.97 14.19
C GLU A 73 15.68 7.32 14.03
N GLU A 74 14.42 7.30 13.58
CA GLU A 74 13.58 8.47 13.32
C GLU A 74 14.10 9.40 12.21
N CYS A 75 15.04 8.94 11.38
CA CYS A 75 15.43 9.64 10.19
C CYS A 75 14.28 9.66 9.19
N LEU A 76 14.08 10.78 8.51
CA LEU A 76 12.95 11.01 7.61
C LEU A 76 13.42 10.96 6.16
N TYR A 77 12.71 10.17 5.35
CA TYR A 77 12.97 9.97 3.94
C TYR A 77 11.73 10.33 3.13
N GLU A 78 11.91 11.20 2.16
CA GLU A 78 10.83 11.56 1.23
C GLU A 78 10.48 10.35 0.36
N MET A 79 9.19 10.06 0.21
CA MET A 79 8.64 9.01 -0.63
C MET A 79 7.77 9.61 -1.74
N SER A 80 6.91 8.83 -2.40
CA SER A 80 6.19 9.30 -3.60
C SER A 80 5.18 10.42 -3.32
N GLY A 81 4.71 10.56 -2.10
CA GLY A 81 3.79 11.64 -1.72
C GLY A 81 2.40 11.53 -2.37
N VAL A 82 1.99 10.33 -2.76
CA VAL A 82 0.60 10.04 -3.14
C VAL A 82 -0.31 10.27 -1.93
N LEU A 83 0.13 9.83 -0.76
CA LEU A 83 -0.52 10.09 0.53
C LEU A 83 0.24 11.17 1.28
N PRO A 84 -0.43 12.21 1.80
CA PRO A 84 0.24 13.34 2.47
C PRO A 84 0.78 12.99 3.86
N ASN A 85 0.43 11.82 4.38
CA ASN A 85 0.73 11.37 5.73
C ASN A 85 2.15 10.79 5.84
N LYS A 86 2.61 10.62 7.08
CA LYS A 86 3.86 9.95 7.44
C LYS A 86 3.61 8.47 7.74
N CYS A 87 4.51 7.61 7.26
CA CYS A 87 4.68 6.25 7.75
C CYS A 87 5.87 6.18 8.70
N TYR A 88 5.74 5.52 9.85
CA TYR A 88 6.73 5.55 10.92
C TYR A 88 6.91 4.20 11.61
N TYR A 89 8.10 3.98 12.19
CA TYR A 89 8.35 2.80 13.01
C TYR A 89 7.61 2.90 14.35
N ALA A 90 6.75 1.92 14.64
CA ALA A 90 5.92 1.93 15.85
C ALA A 90 6.61 1.36 17.09
N GLY A 91 7.87 0.88 16.98
CA GLY A 91 8.62 0.29 18.08
C GLY A 91 8.13 -1.10 18.55
N LYS A 92 7.05 -1.59 17.97
CA LYS A 92 6.43 -2.87 18.29
C LYS A 92 5.67 -3.42 17.09
N LEU A 93 5.32 -4.70 17.15
CA LEU A 93 4.41 -5.30 16.17
C LEU A 93 3.03 -4.61 16.27
N VAL A 94 2.60 -3.98 15.18
CA VAL A 94 1.34 -3.22 15.13
C VAL A 94 0.18 -4.17 14.92
N ARG A 95 0.26 -4.99 13.86
CA ARG A 95 -0.78 -5.96 13.51
C ARG A 95 -0.15 -7.26 13.02
N PHE A 96 -0.89 -8.35 13.25
CA PHE A 96 -0.47 -9.70 12.87
C PHE A 96 -1.66 -10.60 12.59
N GLY A 97 -1.53 -11.44 11.57
CA GLY A 97 -2.39 -12.60 11.30
C GLY A 97 -3.44 -12.36 10.23
N TYR A 98 -4.27 -13.38 10.03
CA TYR A 98 -5.29 -13.41 8.98
C TYR A 98 -6.45 -12.47 9.28
N ILE A 99 -7.02 -11.94 8.21
CA ILE A 99 -8.16 -11.02 8.22
C ILE A 99 -9.11 -11.32 7.05
N GLU A 100 -10.36 -10.96 7.24
CA GLU A 100 -11.37 -10.83 6.20
C GLU A 100 -11.68 -9.35 6.04
N ILE A 101 -11.69 -8.86 4.80
CA ILE A 101 -11.80 -7.44 4.47
C ILE A 101 -13.04 -7.23 3.62
N ASN A 102 -13.88 -6.28 4.04
CA ASN A 102 -15.03 -5.78 3.30
C ASN A 102 -14.85 -4.29 3.05
N GLU A 103 -15.24 -3.80 1.87
CA GLU A 103 -15.38 -2.37 1.64
C GLU A 103 -16.61 -1.79 2.34
N VAL A 104 -16.48 -0.56 2.82
CA VAL A 104 -17.59 0.20 3.42
C VAL A 104 -18.52 0.76 2.31
N HIS A 105 -17.94 1.14 1.19
CA HIS A 105 -18.62 1.61 -0.01
C HIS A 105 -18.08 0.89 -1.22
N GLU A 106 -18.93 0.52 -2.13
CA GLU A 106 -18.58 -0.17 -3.37
C GLU A 106 -17.67 0.70 -4.25
N ASN A 107 -16.38 0.36 -4.30
CA ASN A 107 -15.37 0.99 -5.14
C ASN A 107 -14.56 -0.05 -5.92
N PHE A 108 -13.79 -0.86 -5.21
CA PHE A 108 -12.89 -1.88 -5.75
C PHE A 108 -13.51 -3.27 -5.67
N LEU A 109 -14.19 -3.59 -4.56
CA LEU A 109 -14.94 -4.81 -4.37
C LEU A 109 -16.44 -4.55 -4.54
N PRO A 110 -17.20 -5.45 -5.21
CA PRO A 110 -18.65 -5.40 -5.22
C PRO A 110 -19.26 -5.44 -3.81
N GLU A 111 -20.44 -4.86 -3.65
CA GLU A 111 -21.16 -4.82 -2.37
C GLU A 111 -21.34 -6.21 -1.76
N GLY A 112 -20.95 -6.37 -0.50
CA GLY A 112 -21.06 -7.61 0.25
C GLY A 112 -19.99 -8.65 -0.03
N GLU A 113 -19.08 -8.38 -0.95
CA GLU A 113 -17.94 -9.27 -1.20
C GLU A 113 -16.85 -9.10 -0.15
N VAL A 114 -16.11 -10.20 0.06
CA VAL A 114 -15.04 -10.30 1.04
C VAL A 114 -13.77 -10.74 0.34
N ILE A 115 -12.66 -10.06 0.61
CA ILE A 115 -11.34 -10.57 0.27
C ILE A 115 -10.58 -10.93 1.55
N ARG A 116 -9.84 -12.04 1.53
CA ARG A 116 -8.99 -12.44 2.64
C ARG A 116 -7.62 -11.85 2.50
N GLY A 117 -6.98 -11.61 3.64
CA GLY A 117 -5.63 -11.08 3.69
C GLY A 117 -4.90 -11.49 4.95
N HIS A 118 -3.70 -10.98 5.05
CA HIS A 118 -2.81 -11.19 6.18
C HIS A 118 -2.05 -9.89 6.47
N GLU A 119 -1.80 -9.59 7.73
CA GLU A 119 -0.96 -8.47 8.14
C GLU A 119 0.22 -8.96 8.98
N PHE A 120 1.35 -8.31 8.78
CA PHE A 120 2.54 -8.46 9.63
C PHE A 120 3.44 -7.24 9.44
N HIS A 121 3.30 -6.23 10.32
CA HIS A 121 4.08 -5.00 10.17
C HIS A 121 4.44 -4.34 11.52
N TYR A 122 5.60 -3.71 11.56
CA TYR A 122 6.15 -2.93 12.68
C TYR A 122 6.12 -1.42 12.40
N TRP A 123 5.85 -1.03 11.17
CA TRP A 123 5.56 0.35 10.79
C TRP A 123 4.07 0.61 10.87
N ASP A 124 3.71 1.85 11.14
CA ASP A 124 2.32 2.30 11.12
C ASP A 124 2.19 3.58 10.32
N SER A 125 1.00 3.95 9.95
CA SER A 125 0.68 5.18 9.26
C SER A 125 -0.08 6.13 10.18
N GLU A 126 0.11 7.43 10.01
CA GLU A 126 -0.76 8.45 10.62
C GLU A 126 -2.20 8.33 10.10
N ASN A 127 -2.40 7.70 8.94
CA ASN A 127 -3.71 7.41 8.37
C ASN A 127 -3.69 6.06 7.63
N ASN A 128 -4.33 5.06 8.20
CA ASN A 128 -4.42 3.71 7.65
C ASN A 128 -5.61 3.53 6.69
N GLY A 129 -6.38 4.58 6.42
CA GLY A 129 -7.62 4.52 5.65
C GLY A 129 -8.83 4.06 6.46
N GLU A 130 -10.01 4.36 5.93
CA GLU A 130 -11.29 4.04 6.56
C GLU A 130 -12.28 3.40 5.57
N ASP A 131 -11.83 3.12 4.34
CA ASP A 131 -12.70 2.65 3.26
C ASP A 131 -13.01 1.15 3.35
N CYS A 132 -12.27 0.42 4.21
CA CYS A 132 -12.51 -1.00 4.46
C CYS A 132 -12.55 -1.32 5.95
N ILE A 133 -13.24 -2.40 6.26
CA ILE A 133 -13.26 -3.03 7.58
C ILE A 133 -12.55 -4.37 7.50
N ALA A 134 -11.46 -4.50 8.24
CA ALA A 134 -10.79 -5.78 8.44
C ALA A 134 -11.32 -6.45 9.71
N THR A 135 -11.69 -7.72 9.62
CA THR A 135 -12.18 -8.52 10.74
C THR A 135 -11.27 -9.73 10.96
N LYS A 136 -10.83 -9.92 12.20
CA LYS A 136 -10.07 -11.11 12.61
C LYS A 136 -11.01 -12.32 12.72
N PRO A 137 -10.87 -13.36 11.88
CA PRO A 137 -11.86 -14.46 11.83
C PRO A 137 -11.96 -15.25 13.13
N VAL A 138 -10.87 -15.32 13.93
CA VAL A 138 -10.85 -16.08 15.19
C VAL A 138 -11.44 -15.31 16.35
N THR A 139 -11.22 -14.00 16.43
CA THR A 139 -11.59 -13.18 17.60
C THR A 139 -12.80 -12.29 17.36
N GLY A 140 -13.20 -12.11 16.11
CA GLY A 140 -14.25 -11.17 15.70
C GLY A 140 -13.89 -9.70 15.87
N LYS A 141 -12.66 -9.37 16.26
CA LYS A 141 -12.22 -7.97 16.37
C LYS A 141 -12.12 -7.35 14.98
N SER A 142 -12.72 -6.17 14.84
CA SER A 142 -12.71 -5.41 13.60
C SER A 142 -12.04 -4.04 13.78
N TYR A 143 -11.53 -3.49 12.68
CA TYR A 143 -10.93 -2.17 12.62
C TYR A 143 -10.98 -1.63 11.19
N SER A 144 -11.01 -0.31 11.06
CA SER A 144 -10.91 0.36 9.77
C SER A 144 -9.51 0.27 9.20
N CYS A 145 -9.41 0.16 7.90
CA CYS A 145 -8.15 0.12 7.17
C CYS A 145 -8.40 0.43 5.69
N ILE A 146 -7.30 0.56 4.94
CA ILE A 146 -7.27 0.69 3.49
C ILE A 146 -7.90 2.01 3.01
N HIS A 147 -7.18 2.67 2.12
CA HIS A 147 -7.68 3.70 1.24
C HIS A 147 -8.12 3.03 -0.06
N SER A 148 -9.39 3.09 -0.37
CA SER A 148 -9.96 2.53 -1.57
C SER A 148 -10.74 3.58 -2.35
N GLY A 149 -10.65 3.48 -3.67
CA GLY A 149 -11.39 4.31 -4.60
C GLY A 149 -11.45 3.63 -5.96
N LYS A 150 -12.07 4.29 -6.92
CA LYS A 150 -12.32 3.75 -8.26
C LYS A 150 -11.05 3.23 -8.96
N HIS A 151 -9.88 3.82 -8.66
CA HIS A 151 -8.62 3.53 -9.34
C HIS A 151 -7.49 3.15 -8.36
N TYR A 152 -7.79 2.90 -7.08
CA TYR A 152 -6.74 2.59 -6.13
C TYR A 152 -7.22 1.74 -4.96
N TRP A 153 -6.25 0.98 -4.41
CA TRP A 153 -6.38 0.21 -3.18
C TRP A 153 -5.05 0.21 -2.44
N PHE A 154 -4.96 0.87 -1.29
CA PHE A 154 -3.72 1.06 -0.54
C PHE A 154 -3.87 0.68 0.92
N GLY A 155 -3.02 -0.18 1.45
CA GLY A 155 -3.02 -0.52 2.86
C GLY A 155 -1.90 -1.46 3.29
N PHE A 156 -1.82 -1.72 4.59
CA PHE A 156 -0.90 -2.73 5.13
C PHE A 156 -1.30 -4.18 4.83
N PRO A 157 -2.57 -4.54 4.68
CA PRO A 157 -2.94 -5.90 4.35
C PRO A 157 -2.28 -6.42 3.07
N HIS A 158 -1.78 -7.65 3.14
CA HIS A 158 -1.42 -8.46 1.98
C HIS A 158 -2.65 -9.25 1.56
N LEU A 159 -3.08 -9.09 0.33
CA LEU A 159 -4.30 -9.70 -0.18
C LEU A 159 -4.05 -11.13 -0.66
N TYR A 160 -4.95 -12.02 -0.34
CA TYR A 160 -5.01 -13.35 -0.92
C TYR A 160 -5.99 -13.34 -2.10
N TYR A 161 -5.53 -12.87 -3.26
CA TYR A 161 -6.33 -12.69 -4.48
C TYR A 161 -7.20 -13.91 -4.85
N PRO A 162 -6.74 -15.18 -4.70
CA PRO A 162 -7.59 -16.33 -5.00
C PRO A 162 -8.82 -16.48 -4.09
N SER A 163 -8.93 -15.73 -3.00
CA SER A 163 -10.12 -15.74 -2.14
C SER A 163 -11.28 -14.92 -2.72
N ASN A 164 -11.00 -14.04 -3.66
CA ASN A 164 -11.97 -13.25 -4.43
C ASN A 164 -11.44 -13.10 -5.86
N PRO A 165 -11.80 -14.02 -6.77
CA PRO A 165 -11.26 -14.05 -8.13
C PRO A 165 -11.98 -13.15 -9.13
N HIS A 166 -12.90 -12.30 -8.69
CA HIS A 166 -13.72 -11.41 -9.53
C HIS A 166 -13.10 -10.05 -9.81
#